data_ab5a15d260666a13ed1ff2dec3bbb538
#
_entry.id   ab5a15d260666a13ed1ff2dec3bbb538
#
_cell.length_a   1.000
_cell.length_b   1.000
_cell.length_c   1.000
_cell.angle_alpha   90.00
_cell.angle_beta   90.00
_cell.angle_gamma   90.00
#
_symmetry.space_group_name_H-M   'P 1'
#
loop_
_entity.id
_entity.type
_entity.pdbx_description
1 polymer ?
#
loop_
_entity_poly.entity_id
_entity_poly.type
_entity_poly.pdbx_seq_one_letter_code
_entity_poly.pdbx_strand_id
1 'polypeptide(L)' 'MPAVLRITLIKSVIGNRQRQKDTVRALGLTRLGQTVEKPDNEAIRGMVTSVRHLVEVSSADSTD' A
#
# COMPACT_ATOMS: atom_id res chain seq x y z
N MET A 1 -16.24 -11.09 -8.39
CA MET A 1 -16.05 -10.24 -7.22
C MET A 1 -14.74 -9.52 -7.33
N PRO A 2 -14.73 -8.25 -7.02
CA PRO A 2 -13.46 -7.53 -7.09
C PRO A 2 -12.52 -8.01 -6.00
N ALA A 3 -11.28 -8.17 -6.36
CA ALA A 3 -10.24 -8.48 -5.40
C ALA A 3 -9.85 -7.20 -4.66
N VAL A 4 -9.48 -7.36 -3.42
CA VAL A 4 -9.08 -6.25 -2.58
C VAL A 4 -7.70 -6.53 -2.02
N LEU A 5 -6.85 -5.51 -2.04
CA LEU A 5 -5.52 -5.60 -1.45
C LEU A 5 -5.52 -4.87 -0.12
N ARG A 6 -4.99 -5.53 0.88
CA ARG A 6 -4.81 -4.92 2.20
C ARG A 6 -3.35 -4.50 2.32
N ILE A 7 -3.15 -3.22 2.50
CA ILE A 7 -1.82 -2.62 2.48
C ILE A 7 -1.54 -2.01 3.84
N THR A 8 -0.46 -2.44 4.46
CA THR A 8 -0.06 -1.95 5.78
C THR A 8 1.29 -1.25 5.67
N LEU A 9 1.38 -0.06 6.23
CA LEU A 9 2.64 0.67 6.25
C LEU A 9 3.49 0.11 7.38
N ILE A 10 4.60 -0.52 7.02
CA ILE A 10 5.45 -1.20 7.99
C ILE A 10 6.76 -0.47 8.27
N LYS A 11 7.11 0.52 7.44
CA LYS A 11 8.33 1.29 7.63
C LYS A 11 8.04 2.76 7.45
N SER A 12 8.79 3.57 8.21
CA SER A 12 8.64 5.02 8.13
C SER A 12 9.08 5.53 6.77
N VAL A 13 8.36 6.55 6.27
CA VAL A 13 8.73 7.18 5.02
C VAL A 13 9.72 8.32 5.23
N ILE A 14 10.06 8.59 6.47
CA ILE A 14 11.03 9.65 6.79
C ILE A 14 12.36 9.27 6.17
N GLY A 15 12.94 10.20 5.41
CA GLY A 15 14.20 9.92 4.75
C GLY A 15 14.06 9.34 3.36
N ASN A 16 12.86 8.97 2.95
CA ASN A 16 12.63 8.46 1.61
C ASN A 16 12.37 9.61 0.64
N ARG A 17 12.41 9.29 -0.65
CA ARG A 17 12.18 10.30 -1.67
C ARG A 17 10.75 10.80 -1.61
N GLN A 18 10.57 12.04 -2.03
CA GLN A 18 9.25 12.65 -2.01
C GLN A 18 8.25 11.85 -2.83
N ARG A 19 8.70 11.28 -3.94
CA ARG A 19 7.82 10.48 -4.79
C ARG A 19 7.23 9.30 -4.02
N GLN A 20 8.06 8.65 -3.21
CA GLN A 20 7.59 7.52 -2.42
C GLN A 20 6.62 7.96 -1.33
N LYS A 21 6.89 9.10 -0.71
CA LYS A 21 5.97 9.65 0.28
C LYS A 21 4.62 9.97 -0.34
N ASP A 22 4.64 10.54 -1.54
CA ASP A 22 3.41 10.88 -2.23
C ASP A 22 2.63 9.63 -2.58
N THR A 23 3.32 8.58 -3.02
CA THR A 23 2.66 7.32 -3.36
C THR A 23 2.01 6.69 -2.14
N VAL A 24 2.71 6.67 -1.02
CA VAL A 24 2.16 6.12 0.22
C VAL A 24 0.93 6.92 0.65
N ARG A 25 1.00 8.24 0.54
CA ARG A 25 -0.12 9.09 0.89
C ARG A 25 -1.30 8.86 -0.05
N ALA A 26 -1.02 8.67 -1.33
CA ALA A 26 -2.07 8.40 -2.31
C ALA A 26 -2.77 7.08 -2.01
N LEU A 27 -2.07 6.15 -1.40
CA LEU A 27 -2.67 4.89 -0.97
C LEU A 27 -3.53 5.06 0.28
N GLY A 28 -3.44 6.21 0.93
CA GLY A 28 -4.21 6.46 2.13
C GLY A 28 -3.47 6.15 3.42
N LEU A 29 -2.20 5.83 3.31
CA LEU A 29 -1.39 5.49 4.48
C LEU A 29 -0.73 6.75 5.02
N THR A 30 -1.04 7.09 6.25
CA THR A 30 -0.50 8.29 6.88
C THR A 30 0.29 7.98 8.14
N ARG A 31 0.19 6.78 8.66
CA ARG A 31 0.85 6.39 9.89
C ARG A 31 1.50 5.04 9.75
N LEU A 32 2.59 4.85 10.47
CA LEU A 32 3.21 3.55 10.57
C LEU A 32 2.23 2.58 11.23
N GLY A 33 2.09 1.40 10.65
CA GLY A 33 1.18 0.40 11.18
C GLY A 33 -0.25 0.52 10.69
N GLN A 34 -0.55 1.59 9.94
CA GLN A 34 -1.89 1.77 9.41
C GLN A 34 -2.14 0.80 8.26
N THR A 35 -3.35 0.27 8.20
CA THR A 35 -3.76 -0.66 7.14
C THR A 35 -4.91 -0.04 6.37
N VAL A 36 -4.85 -0.14 5.04
CA VAL A 36 -5.95 0.30 4.18
C VAL A 36 -6.27 -0.81 3.20
N GLU A 37 -7.50 -0.78 2.69
CA GLU A 37 -7.93 -1.72 1.67
C GLU A 37 -8.19 -0.95 0.39
N LYS A 38 -7.62 -1.45 -0.68
CA LYS A 38 -7.74 -0.84 -2.00
C LYS A 38 -8.12 -1.90 -3.03
N PRO A 39 -8.82 -1.51 -4.08
CA PRO A 39 -9.15 -2.48 -5.12
C PRO A 39 -7.88 -2.97 -5.81
N ASP A 40 -7.91 -4.23 -6.18
CA ASP A 40 -6.77 -4.84 -6.86
C ASP A 40 -6.87 -4.52 -8.35
N ASN A 41 -6.20 -3.46 -8.76
CA ASN A 41 -6.15 -3.08 -10.16
C ASN A 41 -4.73 -2.64 -10.49
N GLU A 42 -4.48 -2.37 -11.77
CA GLU A 42 -3.14 -2.05 -12.23
C GLU A 42 -2.59 -0.79 -11.59
N ALA A 43 -3.45 0.21 -11.40
CA ALA A 43 -2.99 1.47 -10.80
C ALA A 43 -2.50 1.24 -9.38
N ILE A 44 -3.26 0.49 -8.59
CA ILE A 44 -2.90 0.23 -7.21
C ILE A 44 -1.67 -0.68 -7.15
N ARG A 45 -1.61 -1.68 -8.01
CA ARG A 45 -0.44 -2.57 -8.04
C ARG A 45 0.83 -1.79 -8.37
N GLY A 46 0.74 -0.87 -9.32
CA GLY A 46 1.89 -0.04 -9.67
C GLY A 46 2.36 0.82 -8.50
N MET A 47 1.42 1.42 -7.80
CA MET A 47 1.75 2.23 -6.64
C MET A 47 2.40 1.38 -5.53
N VAL A 48 1.82 0.22 -5.27
CA VAL A 48 2.36 -0.68 -4.25
C VAL A 48 3.75 -1.15 -4.63
N THR A 49 3.97 -1.48 -5.89
CA THR A 49 5.27 -1.94 -6.34
C THR A 49 6.34 -0.87 -6.10
N SER A 50 5.98 0.40 -6.29
CA SER A 50 6.93 1.49 -6.08
C SER A 50 7.35 1.63 -4.62
N VAL A 51 6.50 1.23 -3.70
CA VAL A 51 6.78 1.40 -2.27
C VAL A 51 6.74 0.09 -1.50
N ARG A 52 6.85 -1.04 -2.19
CA ARG A 52 6.71 -2.33 -1.53
C ARG A 52 7.72 -2.57 -0.42
N HIS A 53 8.82 -1.85 -0.45
CA HIS A 53 9.82 -1.96 0.60
C HIS A 53 9.39 -1.21 1.87
N LEU A 54 8.29 -0.45 1.79
CA LEU A 54 7.77 0.30 2.92
C LEU A 54 6.45 -0.28 3.42
N VAL A 55 5.81 -1.13 2.65
CA VAL A 55 4.50 -1.64 3.00
C VAL A 55 4.47 -3.16 2.88
N GLU A 56 3.49 -3.73 3.56
CA GLU A 56 3.20 -5.15 3.43
C GLU A 56 1.82 -5.29 2.80
N VAL A 57 1.71 -6.16 1.81
CA VAL A 57 0.46 -6.33 1.07
C VAL A 57 -0.03 -7.75 1.25
N SER A 58 -1.31 -7.88 1.50
CA SER A 58 -1.95 -9.18 1.52
C SER A 58 -3.28 -9.09 0.79
N SER A 59 -3.76 -10.23 0.33
CA SER A 59 -5.03 -10.27 -0.38
C SER A 59 -6.15 -10.41 0.64
N ALA A 60 -7.09 -9.48 0.60
CA ALA A 60 -8.17 -9.49 1.56
C ALA A 60 -9.35 -10.32 1.09
N ASP A 61 -9.37 -10.67 -0.19
CA ASP A 61 -10.45 -11.47 -0.73
C ASP A 61 -10.13 -12.97 -0.68
N SER A 62 -9.04 -13.34 -0.10
CA SER A 62 -8.62 -14.70 -0.02
C SER A 62 -9.62 -15.50 0.79
N THR A 63 -10.16 -16.44 0.18
CA THR A 63 -11.00 -17.33 0.92
C THR A 63 -10.32 -18.60 1.12
N ASP A 64 -9.73 -18.65 1.00
CA ASP A 64 -9.30 -19.73 1.27
C ASP A 64 -9.31 -20.22 1.57
#